data_81b0c2abab8a4d168b4627760e17c07c
#
_entry.id   81b0c2abab8a4d168b4627760e17c07c
#
_cell.length_a   1.000
_cell.length_b   1.000
_cell.length_c   1.000
_cell.angle_alpha   90.00
_cell.angle_beta   90.00
_cell.angle_gamma   90.00
#
_symmetry.space_group_name_H-M   'P 1'
#
loop_
_entity.id
_entity.type
_entity.pdbx_description
1 polymer ?
#
loop_
_entity_poly.entity_id
_entity_poly.type
_entity_poly.pdbx_seq_one_letter_code
_entity_poly.pdbx_strand_id
1 'polypeptide(L)'
;LFVSLMTVGVGAAVGLVRHYAFGADPTAALVVGLISGASWSVLFSSWALRRTWTWNWLAWATGRPIIHGVWFGHLCTNYESHDGSVGKRIPIAFVIRQTFLGYSLLSYTERQDSVTLAETLDVDDKHDTVHLRYMYRFQIMRENERKQTTGAGELKLIENGTKLKGHYLTDSPTQGSAELALVQREVDGIDTFRAVHALHQTRLSTPVLSGPLGPATLVNLSNVITKPSDKAD
;
A
#
# COMPACT_ATOMS: atom_id res chain seq x y z
N LEU A 1 -21.04 -10.76 12.04
CA LEU A 1 -20.96 -11.65 13.20
C LEU A 1 -19.99 -11.12 14.26
N PHE A 2 -18.71 -10.84 13.93
CA PHE A 2 -17.68 -10.41 14.90
C PHE A 2 -18.06 -9.08 15.59
N VAL A 3 -18.47 -8.06 14.82
CA VAL A 3 -18.89 -6.77 15.35
C VAL A 3 -20.08 -6.93 16.30
N SER A 4 -21.07 -7.72 15.91
CA SER A 4 -22.24 -7.97 16.74
C SER A 4 -21.87 -8.66 18.06
N LEU A 5 -20.95 -9.62 18.02
CA LEU A 5 -20.45 -10.30 19.23
C LEU A 5 -19.71 -9.35 20.17
N MET A 6 -18.89 -8.45 19.62
CA MET A 6 -18.21 -7.41 20.38
C MET A 6 -19.21 -6.42 21.01
N THR A 7 -20.21 -5.98 20.25
CA THR A 7 -21.23 -5.06 20.78
C THR A 7 -21.94 -5.67 21.98
N VAL A 8 -22.39 -6.93 21.86
CA VAL A 8 -23.07 -7.63 22.93
C VAL A 8 -22.15 -7.87 24.12
N GLY A 9 -20.91 -8.32 23.88
CA GLY A 9 -19.96 -8.63 24.95
C GLY A 9 -19.57 -7.39 25.76
N VAL A 10 -19.18 -6.31 25.09
CA VAL A 10 -18.82 -5.04 25.77
C VAL A 10 -20.03 -4.43 26.45
N GLY A 11 -21.20 -4.45 25.78
CA GLY A 11 -22.43 -3.93 26.34
C GLY A 11 -22.86 -4.67 27.61
N ALA A 12 -22.79 -5.99 27.58
CA ALA A 12 -23.08 -6.82 28.77
C ALA A 12 -22.11 -6.54 29.93
N ALA A 13 -20.81 -6.46 29.64
CA ALA A 13 -19.81 -6.16 30.67
C ALA A 13 -20.05 -4.79 31.34
N VAL A 14 -20.29 -3.73 30.55
CA VAL A 14 -20.60 -2.39 31.08
C VAL A 14 -21.91 -2.39 31.87
N GLY A 15 -22.95 -3.05 31.39
CA GLY A 15 -24.22 -3.19 32.09
C GLY A 15 -24.08 -3.89 33.44
N LEU A 16 -23.36 -5.01 33.46
CA LEU A 16 -23.10 -5.77 34.71
C LEU A 16 -22.30 -4.92 35.71
N VAL A 17 -21.24 -4.26 35.29
CA VAL A 17 -20.47 -3.37 36.17
C VAL A 17 -21.34 -2.28 36.78
N ARG A 18 -22.19 -1.62 35.97
CA ARG A 18 -23.11 -0.60 36.49
C ARG A 18 -24.13 -1.15 37.48
N HIS A 19 -24.66 -2.31 37.21
CA HIS A 19 -25.65 -2.93 38.11
C HIS A 19 -25.01 -3.34 39.44
N TYR A 20 -23.91 -4.09 39.41
CA TYR A 20 -23.30 -4.67 40.60
C TYR A 20 -22.42 -3.70 41.39
N ALA A 21 -21.66 -2.84 40.70
CA ALA A 21 -20.74 -1.93 41.41
C ALA A 21 -21.38 -0.61 41.85
N PHE A 22 -22.39 -0.15 41.10
CA PHE A 22 -23.02 1.15 41.36
C PHE A 22 -24.50 1.07 41.75
N GLY A 23 -25.06 -0.15 41.89
CA GLY A 23 -26.47 -0.33 42.28
C GLY A 23 -27.49 0.24 41.29
N ALA A 24 -27.12 0.37 40.00
CA ALA A 24 -28.02 0.92 39.00
C ALA A 24 -29.20 -0.02 38.77
N ASP A 25 -30.37 0.58 38.45
CA ASP A 25 -31.54 -0.17 38.01
C ASP A 25 -31.20 -1.07 36.79
N PRO A 26 -31.62 -2.34 36.76
CA PRO A 26 -31.29 -3.27 35.69
C PRO A 26 -31.63 -2.77 34.28
N THR A 27 -32.75 -2.07 34.12
CA THR A 27 -33.18 -1.54 32.81
C THR A 27 -32.26 -0.40 32.36
N ALA A 28 -31.91 0.52 33.27
CA ALA A 28 -30.97 1.60 33.00
C ALA A 28 -29.55 1.06 32.71
N ALA A 29 -29.09 0.06 33.46
CA ALA A 29 -27.82 -0.58 33.24
C ALA A 29 -27.74 -1.25 31.86
N LEU A 30 -28.80 -1.91 31.40
CA LEU A 30 -28.92 -2.54 30.09
C LEU A 30 -28.86 -1.53 28.96
N VAL A 31 -29.62 -0.43 29.06
CA VAL A 31 -29.66 0.62 28.01
C VAL A 31 -28.28 1.26 27.88
N VAL A 32 -27.64 1.64 28.99
CA VAL A 32 -26.30 2.24 28.95
C VAL A 32 -25.26 1.22 28.43
N GLY A 33 -25.40 -0.05 28.82
CA GLY A 33 -24.54 -1.13 28.30
C GLY A 33 -24.62 -1.25 26.78
N LEU A 34 -25.84 -1.27 26.23
CA LEU A 34 -26.06 -1.36 24.79
C LEU A 34 -25.46 -0.15 24.03
N ILE A 35 -25.71 1.08 24.52
CA ILE A 35 -25.16 2.30 23.90
C ILE A 35 -23.63 2.28 23.96
N SER A 36 -23.05 1.94 25.09
CA SER A 36 -21.59 1.83 25.24
C SER A 36 -21.00 0.75 24.36
N GLY A 37 -21.62 -0.43 24.29
CA GLY A 37 -21.21 -1.52 23.43
C GLY A 37 -21.25 -1.14 21.95
N ALA A 38 -22.30 -0.47 21.49
CA ALA A 38 -22.42 0.03 20.13
C ALA A 38 -21.32 1.04 19.80
N SER A 39 -21.09 2.02 20.68
CA SER A 39 -20.06 3.05 20.50
C SER A 39 -18.66 2.44 20.41
N TRP A 40 -18.30 1.54 21.32
CA TRP A 40 -17.01 0.84 21.29
C TRP A 40 -16.85 -0.04 20.04
N SER A 41 -17.93 -0.68 19.59
CA SER A 41 -17.89 -1.51 18.37
C SER A 41 -17.63 -0.68 17.12
N VAL A 42 -18.20 0.52 17.02
CA VAL A 42 -17.95 1.45 15.90
C VAL A 42 -16.50 1.92 15.92
N LEU A 43 -15.98 2.35 17.07
CA LEU A 43 -14.59 2.81 17.21
C LEU A 43 -13.59 1.70 16.88
N PHE A 44 -13.81 0.50 17.46
CA PHE A 44 -12.95 -0.64 17.21
C PHE A 44 -13.01 -1.10 15.76
N SER A 45 -14.20 -1.17 15.16
CA SER A 45 -14.36 -1.54 13.75
C SER A 45 -13.65 -0.54 12.84
N SER A 46 -13.79 0.77 13.10
CA SER A 46 -13.11 1.81 12.33
C SER A 46 -11.59 1.70 12.42
N TRP A 47 -11.07 1.44 13.61
CA TRP A 47 -9.64 1.20 13.82
C TRP A 47 -9.19 -0.09 13.14
N ALA A 48 -9.92 -1.19 13.33
CA ALA A 48 -9.62 -2.49 12.76
C ALA A 48 -9.59 -2.44 11.22
N LEU A 49 -10.61 -1.84 10.58
CA LEU A 49 -10.69 -1.72 9.13
C LEU A 49 -9.51 -0.92 8.53
N ARG A 50 -8.92 -0.01 9.29
CA ARG A 50 -7.75 0.76 8.86
C ARG A 50 -6.43 0.02 9.07
N ARG A 51 -6.33 -0.86 10.06
CA ARG A 51 -5.06 -1.47 10.48
C ARG A 51 -4.91 -2.95 10.11
N THR A 52 -5.99 -3.73 10.18
CA THR A 52 -5.93 -5.19 10.04
C THR A 52 -5.69 -5.70 8.62
N TRP A 53 -5.85 -4.86 7.61
CA TRP A 53 -5.54 -5.23 6.21
C TRP A 53 -4.08 -5.65 6.00
N THR A 54 -3.16 -5.23 6.89
CA THR A 54 -1.74 -5.64 6.86
C THR A 54 -1.50 -7.06 7.39
N TRP A 55 -2.50 -7.67 8.02
CA TRP A 55 -2.35 -9.00 8.60
C TRP A 55 -2.51 -10.08 7.53
N ASN A 56 -1.43 -10.80 7.27
CA ASN A 56 -1.38 -11.83 6.24
C ASN A 56 -2.47 -12.90 6.40
N TRP A 57 -2.80 -13.28 7.65
CA TRP A 57 -3.84 -14.26 7.91
C TRP A 57 -5.23 -13.74 7.53
N LEU A 58 -5.49 -12.43 7.69
CA LEU A 58 -6.77 -11.83 7.32
C LEU A 58 -6.86 -11.66 5.79
N ALA A 59 -5.77 -11.29 5.14
CA ALA A 59 -5.69 -11.25 3.68
C ALA A 59 -5.99 -12.63 3.08
N TRP A 60 -5.39 -13.68 3.65
CA TRP A 60 -5.67 -15.07 3.29
C TRP A 60 -7.13 -15.45 3.54
N ALA A 61 -7.68 -15.16 4.73
CA ALA A 61 -9.06 -15.51 5.10
C ALA A 61 -10.12 -14.76 4.26
N THR A 62 -9.78 -13.59 3.71
CA THR A 62 -10.69 -12.79 2.89
C THR A 62 -10.45 -12.93 1.39
N GLY A 63 -9.44 -13.71 0.96
CA GLY A 63 -9.06 -13.85 -0.44
C GLY A 63 -8.55 -12.53 -1.05
N ARG A 64 -8.21 -11.52 -0.25
CA ARG A 64 -7.78 -10.21 -0.74
C ARG A 64 -6.25 -10.10 -0.75
N PRO A 65 -5.62 -9.97 -1.92
CA PRO A 65 -4.18 -9.79 -2.01
C PRO A 65 -3.74 -8.44 -1.47
N ILE A 66 -2.53 -8.41 -0.91
CA ILE A 66 -1.91 -7.20 -0.42
C ILE A 66 -1.11 -6.56 -1.56
N ILE A 67 -1.65 -5.44 -2.10
CA ILE A 67 -0.97 -4.65 -3.13
C ILE A 67 -0.36 -3.35 -2.58
N HIS A 68 -0.60 -3.06 -1.31
CA HIS A 68 -0.04 -1.90 -0.62
C HIS A 68 1.48 -1.84 -0.76
N GLY A 69 1.99 -0.64 -1.00
CA GLY A 69 3.44 -0.43 -1.06
C GLY A 69 3.85 0.57 -2.13
N VAL A 70 5.15 0.72 -2.22
CA VAL A 70 5.84 1.54 -3.20
C VAL A 70 6.34 0.63 -4.30
N TRP A 71 5.98 0.96 -5.53
CA TRP A 71 6.30 0.21 -6.73
C TRP A 71 7.11 1.10 -7.68
N PHE A 72 8.13 0.55 -8.27
CA PHE A 72 8.96 1.27 -9.23
C PHE A 72 9.17 0.43 -10.48
N GLY A 73 9.15 1.09 -11.64
CA GLY A 73 9.35 0.42 -12.90
C GLY A 73 9.33 1.35 -14.10
N HIS A 74 8.85 0.84 -15.23
CA HIS A 74 8.88 1.57 -16.49
C HIS A 74 7.55 1.43 -17.23
N LEU A 75 7.17 2.50 -17.89
CA LEU A 75 6.19 2.50 -18.97
C LEU A 75 6.92 2.38 -20.30
N CYS A 76 6.43 1.50 -21.17
CA CYS A 76 6.83 1.46 -22.59
C CYS A 76 5.70 2.05 -23.39
N THR A 77 5.90 3.23 -23.98
CA THR A 77 4.88 3.94 -24.74
C THR A 77 5.05 3.72 -26.26
N ASN A 78 3.94 3.68 -27.00
CA ASN A 78 3.95 3.72 -28.46
C ASN A 78 4.08 5.15 -29.01
N TYR A 79 4.21 6.15 -28.13
CA TYR A 79 4.38 7.53 -28.57
C TYR A 79 5.69 7.68 -29.34
N GLU A 80 5.57 8.18 -30.59
CA GLU A 80 6.69 8.54 -31.39
C GLU A 80 7.24 9.91 -30.95
N SER A 81 8.47 9.91 -30.47
CA SER A 81 9.15 11.13 -30.07
C SER A 81 9.51 11.97 -31.30
N HIS A 82 9.75 13.28 -31.09
CA HIS A 82 10.18 14.19 -32.18
C HIS A 82 11.46 13.74 -32.93
N ASP A 83 12.23 12.84 -32.34
CA ASP A 83 13.43 12.23 -32.93
C ASP A 83 13.14 10.93 -33.73
N GLY A 84 11.85 10.56 -33.90
CA GLY A 84 11.43 9.34 -34.58
C GLY A 84 11.59 8.06 -33.75
N SER A 85 12.03 8.15 -32.50
CA SER A 85 12.15 6.97 -31.67
C SER A 85 10.78 6.52 -31.12
N VAL A 86 10.45 5.24 -31.34
CA VAL A 86 9.25 4.58 -30.81
C VAL A 86 9.64 3.68 -29.62
N GLY A 87 8.76 3.53 -28.64
CA GLY A 87 8.97 2.59 -27.55
C GLY A 87 9.83 3.14 -26.41
N LYS A 88 9.82 4.44 -26.21
CA LYS A 88 10.56 5.08 -25.10
C LYS A 88 10.15 4.49 -23.76
N ARG A 89 11.15 4.09 -22.95
CA ARG A 89 10.94 3.69 -21.58
C ARG A 89 10.93 4.91 -20.67
N ILE A 90 9.83 5.09 -19.96
CA ILE A 90 9.63 6.20 -19.01
C ILE A 90 9.62 5.61 -17.61
N PRO A 91 10.55 6.01 -16.73
CA PRO A 91 10.52 5.54 -15.35
C PRO A 91 9.27 6.08 -14.64
N ILE A 92 8.62 5.20 -13.89
CA ILE A 92 7.39 5.52 -13.14
C ILE A 92 7.42 4.89 -11.77
N ALA A 93 6.88 5.60 -10.81
CA ALA A 93 6.67 5.14 -9.45
C ALA A 93 5.18 5.11 -9.13
N PHE A 94 4.70 4.03 -8.50
CA PHE A 94 3.36 3.94 -7.94
C PHE A 94 3.45 3.86 -6.43
N VAL A 95 2.62 4.63 -5.75
CA VAL A 95 2.39 4.55 -4.31
C VAL A 95 0.96 4.09 -4.10
N ILE A 96 0.79 2.85 -3.70
CA ILE A 96 -0.50 2.23 -3.47
C ILE A 96 -0.76 2.17 -1.97
N ARG A 97 -1.80 2.89 -1.52
CA ARG A 97 -2.32 2.80 -0.17
C ARG A 97 -3.56 1.93 -0.19
N GLN A 98 -3.54 0.89 0.61
CA GLN A 98 -4.64 -0.05 0.73
C GLN A 98 -5.22 0.03 2.14
N THR A 99 -6.53 0.01 2.22
CA THR A 99 -7.28 -0.21 3.45
C THR A 99 -8.18 -1.43 3.25
N PHE A 100 -8.87 -1.89 4.28
CA PHE A 100 -9.83 -2.98 4.11
C PHE A 100 -10.99 -2.60 3.17
N LEU A 101 -11.33 -1.31 3.09
CA LEU A 101 -12.49 -0.83 2.33
C LEU A 101 -12.15 -0.27 0.95
N GLY A 102 -10.89 0.01 0.66
CA GLY A 102 -10.55 0.65 -0.61
C GLY A 102 -9.05 0.77 -0.84
N TYR A 103 -8.75 1.30 -2.00
CA TYR A 103 -7.40 1.53 -2.49
C TYR A 103 -7.25 3.00 -2.84
N SER A 104 -6.03 3.49 -2.82
CA SER A 104 -5.65 4.79 -3.36
C SER A 104 -4.31 4.62 -4.06
N LEU A 105 -4.24 5.02 -5.31
CA LEU A 105 -3.05 4.93 -6.13
C LEU A 105 -2.63 6.32 -6.57
N LEU A 106 -1.38 6.66 -6.30
CA LEU A 106 -0.70 7.84 -6.80
C LEU A 106 0.41 7.37 -7.72
N SER A 107 0.59 8.02 -8.87
CA SER A 107 1.74 7.72 -9.70
C SER A 107 2.57 8.97 -9.98
N TYR A 108 3.87 8.77 -10.03
CA TYR A 108 4.86 9.81 -10.20
C TYR A 108 5.79 9.46 -11.35
N THR A 109 6.04 10.42 -12.21
CA THR A 109 7.11 10.39 -13.19
C THR A 109 8.04 11.56 -12.93
N GLU A 110 9.17 11.65 -13.62
CA GLU A 110 10.08 12.80 -13.47
C GLU A 110 9.43 14.16 -13.79
N ARG A 111 8.36 14.16 -14.60
CA ARG A 111 7.76 15.39 -15.14
C ARG A 111 6.32 15.62 -14.74
N GLN A 112 5.64 14.61 -14.24
CA GLN A 112 4.20 14.65 -14.04
C GLN A 112 3.81 13.77 -12.86
N ASP A 113 2.87 14.25 -12.09
CA ASP A 113 2.21 13.50 -11.04
C ASP A 113 0.80 13.15 -11.50
N SER A 114 0.29 12.00 -11.11
CA SER A 114 -1.10 11.66 -11.36
C SER A 114 -1.81 11.22 -10.11
N VAL A 115 -3.08 11.51 -10.09
CA VAL A 115 -4.02 11.05 -9.06
C VAL A 115 -5.01 10.11 -9.73
N THR A 116 -5.32 8.99 -9.08
CA THR A 116 -6.41 8.13 -9.55
C THR A 116 -7.75 8.76 -9.27
N LEU A 117 -8.65 8.57 -10.23
CA LEU A 117 -10.05 8.98 -10.15
C LEU A 117 -10.95 7.84 -9.70
N ALA A 118 -10.57 6.63 -10.07
CA ALA A 118 -11.24 5.40 -9.68
C ALA A 118 -10.24 4.24 -9.74
N GLU A 119 -10.31 3.35 -8.79
CA GLU A 119 -9.52 2.14 -8.73
C GLU A 119 -10.35 0.96 -8.23
N THR A 120 -10.06 -0.21 -8.78
CA THR A 120 -10.66 -1.47 -8.33
C THR A 120 -9.63 -2.59 -8.40
N LEU A 121 -9.71 -3.49 -7.45
CA LEU A 121 -8.94 -4.73 -7.43
C LEU A 121 -9.92 -5.87 -7.72
N ASP A 122 -9.75 -6.48 -8.86
CA ASP A 122 -10.54 -7.63 -9.32
C ASP A 122 -9.76 -8.91 -9.04
N VAL A 123 -10.36 -9.80 -8.28
CA VAL A 123 -9.80 -11.12 -7.93
C VAL A 123 -10.61 -12.17 -8.67
N ASP A 124 -10.00 -12.80 -9.64
CA ASP A 124 -10.60 -13.90 -10.39
C ASP A 124 -10.17 -15.24 -9.75
N ASP A 125 -11.02 -15.75 -8.88
CA ASP A 125 -10.78 -17.01 -8.18
C ASP A 125 -10.70 -18.22 -9.13
N LYS A 126 -11.31 -18.12 -10.31
CA LYS A 126 -11.32 -19.20 -11.30
C LYS A 126 -9.95 -19.37 -11.97
N HIS A 127 -9.25 -18.28 -12.20
CA HIS A 127 -7.97 -18.28 -12.90
C HIS A 127 -6.80 -17.96 -11.96
N ASP A 128 -7.06 -17.80 -10.67
CA ASP A 128 -6.08 -17.39 -9.67
C ASP A 128 -5.30 -16.13 -10.11
N THR A 129 -6.06 -15.13 -10.56
CA THR A 129 -5.46 -13.89 -11.08
C THR A 129 -6.01 -12.67 -10.37
N VAL A 130 -5.15 -11.68 -10.19
CA VAL A 130 -5.49 -10.42 -9.56
C VAL A 130 -5.17 -9.29 -10.50
N HIS A 131 -6.16 -8.46 -10.78
CA HIS A 131 -6.07 -7.34 -11.67
C HIS A 131 -6.37 -6.03 -10.96
N LEU A 132 -5.43 -5.10 -10.98
CA LEU A 132 -5.62 -3.72 -10.56
C LEU A 132 -6.06 -2.90 -11.78
N ARG A 133 -7.31 -2.44 -11.79
CA ARG A 133 -7.84 -1.54 -12.80
C ARG A 133 -7.96 -0.15 -12.23
N TYR A 134 -7.53 0.86 -12.97
CA TYR A 134 -7.53 2.22 -12.47
C TYR A 134 -7.74 3.25 -13.60
N MET A 135 -8.40 4.33 -13.25
CA MET A 135 -8.48 5.55 -14.07
C MET A 135 -7.67 6.65 -13.38
N TYR A 136 -6.92 7.39 -14.16
CA TYR A 136 -6.03 8.41 -13.63
C TYR A 136 -6.10 9.71 -14.43
N ARG A 137 -5.67 10.78 -13.78
CA ARG A 137 -5.50 12.08 -14.40
C ARG A 137 -4.09 12.59 -14.13
N PHE A 138 -3.34 12.87 -15.19
CA PHE A 138 -2.08 13.58 -15.12
C PHE A 138 -2.32 15.08 -15.06
N GLN A 139 -1.59 15.74 -14.20
CA GLN A 139 -1.51 17.19 -14.13
C GLN A 139 -0.10 17.62 -14.49
N ILE A 140 0.05 18.35 -15.58
CA ILE A 140 1.33 18.94 -15.95
C ILE A 140 1.45 20.25 -15.18
N MET A 141 2.43 20.34 -14.28
CA MET A 141 2.74 21.55 -13.51
C MET A 141 3.77 22.43 -14.22
N ARG A 142 3.61 22.69 -15.52
CA ARG A 142 4.40 23.72 -16.18
C ARG A 142 3.61 25.03 -16.20
N GLU A 143 4.30 26.14 -15.90
CA GLU A 143 3.70 27.48 -15.72
C GLU A 143 2.83 27.97 -16.90
N ASN A 144 2.93 27.39 -18.09
CA ASN A 144 2.18 27.82 -19.27
C ASN A 144 1.39 26.70 -19.98
N GLU A 145 1.39 25.46 -19.49
CA GLU A 145 0.67 24.35 -20.12
C GLU A 145 -0.22 23.64 -19.10
N ARG A 146 -1.50 23.99 -19.07
CA ARG A 146 -2.51 23.22 -18.31
C ARG A 146 -3.07 22.10 -19.18
N LYS A 147 -2.24 21.19 -19.64
CA LYS A 147 -2.74 20.00 -20.33
C LYS A 147 -3.08 18.95 -19.28
N GLN A 148 -4.36 18.62 -19.17
CA GLN A 148 -4.83 17.48 -18.41
C GLN A 148 -4.91 16.30 -19.36
N THR A 149 -4.32 15.18 -19.00
CA THR A 149 -4.45 13.91 -19.73
C THR A 149 -5.12 12.92 -18.80
N THR A 150 -6.20 12.33 -19.26
CA THR A 150 -6.90 11.27 -18.54
C THR A 150 -6.55 9.94 -19.18
N GLY A 151 -6.44 8.90 -18.40
CA GLY A 151 -6.14 7.57 -18.88
C GLY A 151 -6.70 6.48 -18.00
N ALA A 152 -6.60 5.27 -18.49
CA ALA A 152 -6.94 4.06 -17.76
C ALA A 152 -5.82 3.03 -17.89
N GLY A 153 -5.72 2.15 -16.92
CA GLY A 153 -4.76 1.07 -16.95
C GLY A 153 -5.30 -0.18 -16.27
N GLU A 154 -4.76 -1.31 -16.69
CA GLU A 154 -4.98 -2.61 -16.07
C GLU A 154 -3.64 -3.28 -15.85
N LEU A 155 -3.36 -3.65 -14.59
CA LEU A 155 -2.14 -4.31 -14.18
C LEU A 155 -2.47 -5.63 -13.49
N LYS A 156 -1.87 -6.71 -13.95
CA LYS A 156 -1.93 -8.02 -13.32
C LYS A 156 -0.85 -8.14 -12.26
N LEU A 157 -1.22 -8.61 -11.08
CA LEU A 157 -0.29 -8.95 -10.01
C LEU A 157 0.33 -10.31 -10.31
N ILE A 158 1.64 -10.39 -10.36
CA ILE A 158 2.40 -11.59 -10.68
C ILE A 158 3.56 -11.81 -9.70
N GLU A 159 4.27 -12.94 -9.84
CA GLU A 159 5.44 -13.29 -9.03
C GLU A 159 5.17 -13.17 -7.53
N ASN A 160 4.15 -13.89 -7.05
CA ASN A 160 3.77 -13.91 -5.64
C ASN A 160 3.52 -12.52 -5.04
N GLY A 161 2.96 -11.60 -5.82
CA GLY A 161 2.60 -10.28 -5.34
C GLY A 161 3.76 -9.29 -5.26
N THR A 162 4.83 -9.52 -6.02
CA THR A 162 6.02 -8.64 -6.06
C THR A 162 6.16 -7.86 -7.35
N LYS A 163 5.40 -8.21 -8.40
CA LYS A 163 5.39 -7.46 -9.67
C LYS A 163 3.99 -7.14 -10.15
N LEU A 164 3.85 -6.00 -10.79
CA LEU A 164 2.66 -5.55 -11.51
C LEU A 164 3.02 -5.39 -12.99
N LYS A 165 2.25 -6.02 -13.87
CA LYS A 165 2.47 -5.96 -15.32
C LYS A 165 1.15 -5.84 -16.05
N GLY A 166 1.09 -4.96 -17.05
CA GLY A 166 -0.12 -4.77 -17.86
C GLY A 166 0.00 -3.65 -18.85
N HIS A 167 -1.13 -2.99 -19.13
CA HIS A 167 -1.22 -1.94 -20.12
C HIS A 167 -1.95 -0.71 -19.62
N TYR A 168 -1.74 0.38 -20.33
CA TYR A 168 -2.43 1.64 -20.11
C TYR A 168 -2.80 2.27 -21.45
N LEU A 169 -3.80 3.12 -21.40
CA LEU A 169 -4.23 3.97 -22.50
C LEU A 169 -4.55 5.37 -21.98
N THR A 170 -4.44 6.37 -22.85
CA THR A 170 -4.76 7.75 -22.53
C THR A 170 -5.79 8.31 -23.51
N ASP A 171 -6.43 9.41 -23.15
CA ASP A 171 -7.30 10.21 -24.03
C ASP A 171 -6.54 10.88 -25.20
N SER A 172 -5.23 11.08 -25.07
CA SER A 172 -4.32 11.28 -26.19
C SER A 172 -4.08 9.91 -26.85
N PRO A 173 -3.86 9.79 -28.16
CA PRO A 173 -3.72 8.49 -28.82
C PRO A 173 -2.43 7.76 -28.44
N THR A 174 -2.14 7.67 -27.15
CA THR A 174 -0.99 6.95 -26.60
C THR A 174 -1.45 5.77 -25.79
N GLN A 175 -0.82 4.65 -26.01
CA GLN A 175 -1.00 3.42 -25.28
C GLN A 175 0.35 2.74 -25.04
N GLY A 176 0.40 1.84 -24.09
CA GLY A 176 1.63 1.14 -23.82
C GLY A 176 1.50 0.07 -22.75
N SER A 177 2.63 -0.49 -22.41
CA SER A 177 2.74 -1.45 -21.33
C SER A 177 3.39 -0.81 -20.11
N ALA A 178 3.07 -1.36 -18.95
CA ALA A 178 3.67 -0.99 -17.67
C ALA A 178 4.20 -2.24 -16.97
N GLU A 179 5.39 -2.14 -16.43
CA GLU A 179 5.98 -3.19 -15.60
C GLU A 179 6.64 -2.55 -14.39
N LEU A 180 6.19 -2.94 -13.19
CA LEU A 180 6.66 -2.40 -11.92
C LEU A 180 7.01 -3.53 -10.97
N ALA A 181 8.05 -3.31 -10.17
CA ALA A 181 8.44 -4.19 -9.06
C ALA A 181 8.19 -3.51 -7.73
N LEU A 182 7.84 -4.30 -6.73
CA LEU A 182 7.66 -3.82 -5.37
C LEU A 182 9.01 -3.40 -4.79
N VAL A 183 9.12 -2.14 -4.35
CA VAL A 183 10.30 -1.60 -3.67
C VAL A 183 10.20 -1.85 -2.18
N GLN A 184 9.10 -1.43 -1.56
CA GLN A 184 8.84 -1.64 -0.13
C GLN A 184 7.35 -1.58 0.17
N ARG A 185 6.96 -2.11 1.33
CA ARG A 185 5.58 -2.07 1.79
C ARG A 185 5.22 -0.79 2.53
N GLU A 186 6.17 -0.10 3.11
CA GLU A 186 5.94 1.17 3.80
C GLU A 186 5.82 2.32 2.80
N VAL A 187 4.81 3.17 2.99
CA VAL A 187 4.48 4.27 2.07
C VAL A 187 4.48 5.64 2.75
N ASP A 188 4.74 5.70 4.06
CA ASP A 188 4.69 6.93 4.82
C ASP A 188 5.84 7.87 4.40
N GLY A 189 5.52 9.16 4.22
CA GLY A 189 6.49 10.17 3.80
C GLY A 189 6.95 10.09 2.34
N ILE A 190 6.30 9.26 1.50
CA ILE A 190 6.63 9.11 0.09
C ILE A 190 5.57 9.81 -0.75
N ASP A 191 5.95 10.95 -1.32
CA ASP A 191 5.08 11.87 -2.04
C ASP A 191 5.68 12.39 -3.36
N THR A 192 6.88 11.93 -3.75
CA THR A 192 7.58 12.41 -4.94
C THR A 192 8.28 11.28 -5.68
N PHE A 193 8.44 11.44 -7.00
CA PHE A 193 9.24 10.53 -7.83
C PHE A 193 10.66 10.37 -7.30
N ARG A 194 11.29 11.48 -6.88
CA ARG A 194 12.67 11.48 -6.39
C ARG A 194 12.83 10.61 -5.14
N ALA A 195 11.86 10.67 -4.21
CA ALA A 195 11.89 9.85 -3.00
C ALA A 195 11.82 8.34 -3.34
N VAL A 196 10.93 7.95 -4.25
CA VAL A 196 10.83 6.54 -4.69
C VAL A 196 12.07 6.09 -5.43
N HIS A 197 12.60 6.93 -6.31
CA HIS A 197 13.81 6.61 -7.07
C HIS A 197 15.02 6.41 -6.16
N ALA A 198 15.20 7.26 -5.14
CA ALA A 198 16.26 7.11 -4.14
C ALA A 198 16.13 5.79 -3.37
N LEU A 199 14.93 5.42 -2.94
CA LEU A 199 14.66 4.13 -2.28
C LEU A 199 15.01 2.95 -3.18
N HIS A 200 14.63 3.01 -4.45
CA HIS A 200 14.94 1.97 -5.42
C HIS A 200 16.46 1.81 -5.61
N GLN A 201 17.20 2.91 -5.74
CA GLN A 201 18.66 2.89 -5.85
C GLN A 201 19.33 2.32 -4.60
N THR A 202 18.88 2.70 -3.41
CA THR A 202 19.37 2.15 -2.15
C THR A 202 19.18 0.63 -2.09
N ARG A 203 18.03 0.14 -2.55
CA ARG A 203 17.76 -1.31 -2.59
C ARG A 203 18.68 -2.05 -3.56
N LEU A 204 18.99 -1.47 -4.71
CA LEU A 204 19.91 -2.05 -5.69
C LEU A 204 21.37 -2.09 -5.18
N SER A 205 21.76 -1.08 -4.39
CA SER A 205 23.12 -0.98 -3.83
C SER A 205 23.32 -1.82 -2.56
N THR A 206 22.24 -2.25 -1.90
CA THR A 206 22.33 -3.14 -0.74
C THR A 206 22.42 -4.58 -1.24
N PRO A 207 23.58 -5.28 -1.08
CA PRO A 207 23.68 -6.69 -1.46
C PRO A 207 22.65 -7.48 -0.67
N VAL A 208 21.78 -8.19 -1.38
CA VAL A 208 20.84 -9.13 -0.78
C VAL A 208 21.67 -10.23 -0.13
N LEU A 209 21.84 -10.15 1.18
CA LEU A 209 22.28 -11.30 1.98
C LEU A 209 21.14 -12.33 1.90
N SER A 210 21.14 -13.13 0.86
CA SER A 210 20.26 -14.28 0.67
C SER A 210 20.71 -15.40 1.61
N GLY A 211 20.29 -15.27 2.88
CA GLY A 211 20.34 -16.36 3.85
C GLY A 211 18.96 -16.52 4.47
N PRO A 212 18.47 -17.77 4.69
CA PRO A 212 17.28 -17.97 5.48
C PRO A 212 17.52 -17.41 6.88
N LEU A 213 16.65 -16.51 7.34
CA LEU A 213 16.65 -16.00 8.71
C LEU A 213 16.43 -17.16 9.68
N GLY A 214 17.51 -17.77 10.12
CA GLY A 214 17.54 -18.56 11.34
C GLY A 214 17.41 -17.62 12.56
N PRO A 215 16.98 -18.13 13.73
CA PRO A 215 16.70 -17.30 14.90
C PRO A 215 17.94 -16.53 15.35
N ALA A 216 17.70 -15.25 15.62
CA ALA A 216 18.65 -14.21 15.98
C ALA A 216 19.86 -14.67 16.81
N THR A 217 21.03 -14.65 16.20
CA THR A 217 22.30 -14.58 16.93
C THR A 217 22.65 -13.09 17.07
N LEU A 218 22.49 -12.57 18.26
CA LEU A 218 22.98 -11.24 18.64
C LEU A 218 24.52 -11.24 18.49
N VAL A 219 25.00 -10.69 17.38
CA VAL A 219 26.42 -10.41 17.23
C VAL A 219 26.73 -9.13 18.00
N ASN A 220 27.47 -9.32 19.08
CA ASN A 220 27.97 -8.28 19.96
C ASN A 220 28.98 -7.37 19.23
N LEU A 221 28.57 -6.14 18.86
CA LEU A 221 29.35 -5.16 18.14
C LEU A 221 30.36 -4.38 19.00
N SER A 222 30.78 -4.92 20.15
CA SER A 222 31.69 -4.20 21.08
C SER A 222 33.19 -4.37 20.82
N ASN A 223 33.64 -5.08 19.75
CA ASN A 223 35.08 -5.40 19.56
C ASN A 223 35.73 -4.89 18.29
N VAL A 224 35.22 -3.82 17.66
CA VAL A 224 35.85 -3.25 16.45
C VAL A 224 36.42 -1.84 16.64
N ILE A 225 36.59 -1.40 17.86
CA ILE A 225 37.32 -0.13 18.11
C ILE A 225 38.47 -0.44 19.06
N THR A 226 39.64 -0.79 18.53
CA THR A 226 40.96 -0.42 19.02
C THR A 226 42.05 -1.21 18.29
N LYS A 227 42.72 -0.59 17.33
CA LYS A 227 44.19 -0.74 17.21
C LYS A 227 44.75 0.39 16.35
N PRO A 228 45.47 1.35 16.93
CA PRO A 228 46.31 2.25 16.15
C PRO A 228 47.58 1.44 15.74
N SER A 229 47.91 1.51 14.45
CA SER A 229 49.19 0.99 13.93
C SER A 229 50.24 2.05 14.08
N ASP A 230 51.03 1.94 15.16
CA ASP A 230 52.42 2.44 15.18
C ASP A 230 53.29 1.55 14.29
N LYS A 231 53.93 2.13 13.30
CA LYS A 231 55.30 1.84 12.92
C LYS A 231 55.82 2.95 12.02
N ALA A 232 56.74 3.68 12.62
CA ALA A 232 57.83 4.34 11.98
C ALA A 232 58.79 3.30 11.31
N ASP A 233 59.23 3.61 10.16
CA ASP A 233 60.62 3.74 9.67
C ASP A 233 60.59 4.04 8.17
#